data_39f8486e4cc5fa0e00911c051c534876
#
_entry.id   39f8486e4cc5fa0e00911c051c534876
#
_cell.length_a   1.000
_cell.length_b   1.000
_cell.length_c   1.000
_cell.angle_alpha   90.00
_cell.angle_beta   90.00
_cell.angle_gamma   90.00
#
_symmetry.space_group_name_H-M   'P 1'
#
loop_
_entity.id
_entity.type
_entity.pdbx_description
1 polymer ?
#
loop_
_entity_poly.entity_id
_entity_poly.type
_entity_poly.pdbx_seq_one_letter_code
_entity_poly.pdbx_strand_id
1 'polypeptide(L)'
;MLKWIQFIKSLYKENKILLQRRQGTKLWPGFLALPAGHLDEYENTYDAVVREAKEELGIEVSINDIVDTFVVNRRNKSLSPYYDVYFEISNYKGNIKINEPNKCKELVWCDINNLPEDMIDFEVEAIKNNQKNIKFSVIDVDNEKSYDSLLLSKRKK
;
A
#
# COMPACT_ATOMS: atom_id res chain seq x y z
N MET A 1 -1.23 -20.32 4.10
CA MET A 1 -0.40 -19.95 5.25
C MET A 1 0.21 -18.56 5.17
N LEU A 2 0.57 -18.09 4.00
CA LEU A 2 1.13 -16.74 3.83
C LEU A 2 0.07 -15.65 3.62
N LYS A 3 -1.21 -15.99 3.71
CA LYS A 3 -2.32 -15.05 3.47
C LYS A 3 -2.41 -13.91 4.49
N TRP A 4 -1.68 -14.00 5.61
CA TRP A 4 -1.65 -12.96 6.63
C TRP A 4 -0.41 -12.07 6.55
N ILE A 5 0.42 -12.28 5.51
CA ILE A 5 1.57 -11.43 5.21
C ILE A 5 1.31 -10.76 3.87
N GLN A 6 1.35 -9.44 3.89
CA GLN A 6 1.14 -8.61 2.72
C GLN A 6 2.37 -7.75 2.48
N PHE A 7 2.80 -7.61 1.25
CA PHE A 7 3.85 -6.66 0.93
C PHE A 7 3.25 -5.44 0.23
N ILE A 8 3.81 -4.27 0.51
CA ILE A 8 3.29 -3.00 0.05
C ILE A 8 4.41 -2.26 -0.67
N LYS A 9 4.11 -1.80 -1.87
CA LYS A 9 5.06 -1.10 -2.73
C LYS A 9 4.87 0.41 -2.59
N SER A 10 5.87 1.09 -2.07
CA SER A 10 5.88 2.55 -1.97
C SER A 10 6.81 3.11 -3.03
N LEU A 11 6.27 3.48 -4.18
CA LEU A 11 7.04 4.10 -5.25
C LEU A 11 7.15 5.60 -4.99
N TYR A 12 8.39 6.08 -4.94
CA TYR A 12 8.69 7.49 -4.74
C TYR A 12 9.29 8.11 -5.99
N LYS A 13 8.91 9.34 -6.26
CA LYS A 13 9.53 10.20 -7.26
C LYS A 13 9.59 11.60 -6.67
N GLU A 14 10.81 12.06 -6.33
CA GLU A 14 11.01 13.27 -5.58
C GLU A 14 10.29 13.17 -4.22
N ASN A 15 9.42 14.11 -3.86
CA ASN A 15 8.64 14.08 -2.62
C ASN A 15 7.22 13.51 -2.81
N LYS A 16 7.00 12.77 -3.91
CA LYS A 16 5.69 12.21 -4.21
C LYS A 16 5.69 10.70 -4.12
N ILE A 17 4.58 10.17 -3.66
CA ILE A 17 4.33 8.74 -3.55
C ILE A 17 3.15 8.35 -4.47
N LEU A 18 3.27 7.20 -5.11
CA LEU A 18 2.23 6.71 -6.02
C LEU A 18 1.12 6.01 -5.22
N LEU A 19 -0.10 6.48 -5.40
CA LEU A 19 -1.30 5.86 -4.82
C LEU A 19 -2.21 5.35 -5.93
N GLN A 20 -2.94 4.30 -5.62
CA GLN A 20 -3.99 3.76 -6.49
C GLN A 20 -5.35 3.91 -5.83
N ARG A 21 -6.37 4.23 -6.61
CA ARG A 21 -7.75 4.21 -6.14
C ARG A 21 -8.30 2.80 -6.30
N ARG A 22 -8.64 2.19 -5.19
CA ARG A 22 -9.14 0.81 -5.13
C ARG A 22 -10.55 0.72 -5.70
N GLN A 23 -10.82 -0.35 -6.45
CA GLN A 23 -12.17 -0.70 -6.88
C GLN A 23 -12.30 -2.23 -6.99
N GLY A 24 -13.53 -2.74 -6.96
CA GLY A 24 -13.79 -4.16 -7.10
C GLY A 24 -13.23 -5.04 -5.99
N THR A 25 -12.89 -4.46 -4.84
CA THR A 25 -12.32 -5.17 -3.69
C THR A 25 -13.33 -5.20 -2.54
N LYS A 26 -13.24 -6.24 -1.68
CA LYS A 26 -14.11 -6.35 -0.49
C LYS A 26 -13.76 -5.31 0.56
N LEU A 27 -12.47 -5.08 0.78
CA LEU A 27 -11.99 -4.13 1.80
C LEU A 27 -11.55 -2.84 1.13
N TRP A 28 -11.95 -1.72 1.76
CA TRP A 28 -11.51 -0.38 1.39
C TRP A 28 -11.77 0.01 -0.07
N PRO A 29 -12.94 -0.35 -0.67
CA PRO A 29 -13.25 0.09 -2.04
C PRO A 29 -13.40 1.60 -2.09
N GLY A 30 -12.85 2.22 -3.14
CA GLY A 30 -12.90 3.67 -3.34
C GLY A 30 -11.83 4.48 -2.64
N PHE A 31 -11.09 3.89 -1.69
CA PHE A 31 -9.98 4.57 -1.02
C PHE A 31 -8.73 4.63 -1.89
N LEU A 32 -7.92 5.65 -1.67
CA LEU A 32 -6.55 5.71 -2.16
C LEU A 32 -5.67 4.86 -1.25
N ALA A 33 -4.79 4.08 -1.85
CA ALA A 33 -3.92 3.14 -1.15
C ALA A 33 -2.62 2.94 -1.91
N LEU A 34 -1.62 2.43 -1.20
CA LEU A 34 -0.40 1.95 -1.83
C LEU A 34 -0.68 0.64 -2.57
N PRO A 35 -0.07 0.40 -3.74
CA PRO A 35 -0.17 -0.90 -4.39
C PRO A 35 0.37 -2.01 -3.49
N ALA A 36 -0.42 -3.07 -3.32
CA ALA A 36 -0.11 -4.15 -2.40
C ALA A 36 -0.42 -5.51 -3.03
N GLY A 37 0.19 -6.56 -2.50
CA GLY A 37 -0.03 -7.91 -2.98
C GLY A 37 0.39 -8.95 -1.96
N HIS A 38 0.15 -10.22 -2.30
CA HIS A 38 0.49 -11.37 -1.48
C HIS A 38 1.56 -12.21 -2.18
N LEU A 39 2.27 -13.01 -1.38
CA LEU A 39 3.25 -13.95 -1.91
C LEU A 39 2.53 -15.10 -2.61
N ASP A 40 3.06 -15.51 -3.75
CA ASP A 40 2.72 -16.77 -4.37
C ASP A 40 3.50 -17.91 -3.71
N GLU A 41 3.03 -19.13 -3.92
CA GLU A 41 3.68 -20.31 -3.39
C GLU A 41 5.14 -20.41 -3.88
N TYR A 42 6.07 -20.69 -2.97
CA TYR A 42 7.51 -20.81 -3.22
C TYR A 42 8.22 -19.51 -3.67
N GLU A 43 7.53 -18.39 -3.61
CA GLU A 43 8.09 -17.10 -4.00
C GLU A 43 8.69 -16.39 -2.79
N ASN A 44 9.86 -15.79 -2.94
CA ASN A 44 10.36 -14.89 -1.91
C ASN A 44 9.77 -13.49 -2.08
N THR A 45 9.90 -12.67 -1.05
CA THR A 45 9.24 -11.35 -1.03
C THR A 45 9.77 -10.41 -2.12
N TYR A 46 11.06 -10.46 -2.42
CA TYR A 46 11.63 -9.61 -3.48
C TYR A 46 11.11 -10.00 -4.86
N ASP A 47 11.02 -11.30 -5.14
CA ASP A 47 10.45 -11.78 -6.40
C ASP A 47 8.97 -11.38 -6.52
N ALA A 48 8.24 -11.40 -5.41
CA ALA A 48 6.85 -10.96 -5.36
C ALA A 48 6.71 -9.47 -5.71
N VAL A 49 7.56 -8.61 -5.15
CA VAL A 49 7.54 -7.17 -5.46
C VAL A 49 7.82 -6.92 -6.95
N VAL A 50 8.81 -7.61 -7.50
CA VAL A 50 9.17 -7.50 -8.93
C VAL A 50 8.01 -7.96 -9.81
N ARG A 51 7.43 -9.12 -9.52
CA ARG A 51 6.31 -9.69 -10.27
C ARG A 51 5.08 -8.77 -10.22
N GLU A 52 4.68 -8.37 -9.03
CA GLU A 52 3.49 -7.52 -8.85
C GLU A 52 3.65 -6.13 -9.47
N ALA A 53 4.84 -5.55 -9.41
CA ALA A 53 5.11 -4.27 -10.08
C ALA A 53 4.90 -4.39 -11.59
N LYS A 54 5.32 -5.49 -12.18
CA LYS A 54 5.12 -5.77 -13.61
C LYS A 54 3.64 -6.00 -13.93
N GLU A 55 2.97 -6.84 -13.14
CA GLU A 55 1.56 -7.19 -13.38
C GLU A 55 0.61 -6.01 -13.18
N GLU A 56 0.80 -5.25 -12.11
CA GLU A 56 -0.12 -4.16 -11.75
C GLU A 56 0.17 -2.86 -12.47
N LEU A 57 1.44 -2.51 -12.63
CA LEU A 57 1.86 -1.19 -13.08
C LEU A 57 2.66 -1.20 -14.40
N GLY A 58 3.01 -2.38 -14.91
CA GLY A 58 3.75 -2.52 -16.17
C GLY A 58 5.19 -2.05 -16.10
N ILE A 59 5.77 -1.94 -14.91
CA ILE A 59 7.14 -1.47 -14.71
C ILE A 59 8.07 -2.59 -14.29
N GLU A 60 9.37 -2.37 -14.51
CA GLU A 60 10.43 -3.27 -14.08
C GLU A 60 11.16 -2.68 -12.87
N VAL A 61 11.14 -3.44 -11.79
CA VAL A 61 11.83 -3.11 -10.53
C VAL A 61 12.86 -4.18 -10.26
N SER A 62 14.06 -3.79 -9.86
CA SER A 62 15.09 -4.71 -9.40
C SER A 62 15.24 -4.61 -7.88
N ILE A 63 15.88 -5.62 -7.28
CA ILE A 63 16.15 -5.60 -5.83
C ILE A 63 16.96 -4.37 -5.41
N ASN A 64 17.83 -3.87 -6.29
CA ASN A 64 18.66 -2.69 -6.02
C ASN A 64 17.86 -1.38 -6.01
N ASP A 65 16.64 -1.40 -6.53
CA ASP A 65 15.74 -0.24 -6.52
C ASP A 65 15.00 -0.11 -5.18
N ILE A 66 15.04 -1.14 -4.33
CA ILE A 66 14.45 -1.15 -3.00
C ILE A 66 15.45 -0.53 -2.03
N VAL A 67 15.09 0.62 -1.47
CA VAL A 67 16.00 1.45 -0.65
C VAL A 67 15.68 1.41 0.84
N ASP A 68 14.49 0.95 1.22
CA ASP A 68 14.09 0.85 2.61
C ASP A 68 12.99 -0.19 2.79
N THR A 69 12.91 -0.74 3.99
CA THR A 69 11.89 -1.72 4.38
C THR A 69 11.45 -1.44 5.81
N PHE A 70 10.15 -1.45 6.05
CA PHE A 70 9.59 -1.36 7.39
C PHE A 70 8.35 -2.25 7.50
N VAL A 71 8.00 -2.61 8.74
CA VAL A 71 6.95 -3.59 9.02
C VAL A 71 5.90 -3.01 9.95
N VAL A 72 4.64 -3.29 9.65
CA VAL A 72 3.51 -2.97 10.51
C VAL A 72 2.78 -4.26 10.86
N ASN A 73 2.63 -4.53 12.15
CA ASN A 73 1.69 -5.53 12.62
C ASN A 73 0.31 -4.88 12.72
N ARG A 74 -0.54 -5.19 11.78
CA ARG A 74 -1.88 -4.61 11.68
C ARG A 74 -2.87 -5.52 12.39
N ARG A 75 -3.48 -5.03 13.46
CA ARG A 75 -4.45 -5.77 14.26
C ARG A 75 -5.86 -5.26 14.02
N ASN A 76 -6.81 -6.16 14.14
CA ASN A 76 -8.21 -5.84 14.07
C ASN A 76 -8.99 -6.81 14.95
N LYS A 77 -10.13 -6.38 15.48
CA LYS A 77 -10.89 -7.16 16.47
C LYS A 77 -11.61 -8.38 15.89
N SER A 78 -11.90 -8.34 14.60
CA SER A 78 -12.74 -9.34 13.94
C SER A 78 -11.99 -10.26 12.98
N LEU A 79 -10.73 -9.97 12.67
CA LEU A 79 -9.92 -10.74 11.72
C LEU A 79 -8.56 -11.11 12.31
N SER A 80 -7.94 -12.11 11.73
CA SER A 80 -6.57 -12.47 12.10
C SER A 80 -5.60 -11.30 11.85
N PRO A 81 -4.57 -11.14 12.70
CA PRO A 81 -3.57 -10.09 12.49
C PRO A 81 -2.83 -10.25 11.16
N TYR A 82 -2.45 -9.14 10.59
CA TYR A 82 -1.61 -9.07 9.39
C TYR A 82 -0.24 -8.51 9.73
N TYR A 83 0.76 -8.97 9.00
CA TYR A 83 2.05 -8.31 8.92
C TYR A 83 2.16 -7.68 7.54
N ASP A 84 2.21 -6.37 7.51
CA ASP A 84 2.40 -5.61 6.28
C ASP A 84 3.87 -5.24 6.17
N VAL A 85 4.52 -5.72 5.12
CA VAL A 85 5.92 -5.40 4.83
C VAL A 85 5.95 -4.34 3.74
N TYR A 86 6.44 -3.17 4.08
CA TYR A 86 6.53 -2.03 3.17
C TYR A 86 7.91 -1.98 2.53
N PHE A 87 7.93 -1.81 1.21
CA PHE A 87 9.15 -1.65 0.44
C PHE A 87 9.13 -0.28 -0.24
N GLU A 88 10.10 0.56 0.08
CA GLU A 88 10.30 1.82 -0.62
C GLU A 88 11.11 1.58 -1.88
N ILE A 89 10.56 1.97 -3.02
CA ILE A 89 11.16 1.79 -4.34
C ILE A 89 11.47 3.17 -4.91
N SER A 90 12.76 3.43 -5.12
CA SER A 90 13.25 4.76 -5.57
C SER A 90 13.43 4.85 -7.07
N ASN A 91 13.48 3.73 -7.78
CA ASN A 91 13.72 3.71 -9.21
C ASN A 91 13.02 2.53 -9.88
N TYR A 92 12.72 2.66 -11.15
CA TYR A 92 12.11 1.63 -11.98
C TYR A 92 12.34 1.92 -13.45
N LYS A 93 12.13 0.93 -14.31
CA LYS A 93 12.17 1.08 -15.77
C LYS A 93 10.77 0.92 -16.33
N GLY A 94 10.49 1.64 -17.39
CA GLY A 94 9.21 1.58 -18.09
C GLY A 94 8.27 2.72 -17.70
N ASN A 95 7.10 2.70 -18.30
CA ASN A 95 6.05 3.70 -18.06
C ASN A 95 4.96 3.10 -17.19
N ILE A 96 4.64 3.79 -16.11
CA ILE A 96 3.58 3.36 -15.19
C ILE A 96 2.23 3.42 -15.90
N LYS A 97 1.47 2.35 -15.81
CA LYS A 97 0.13 2.24 -16.37
C LYS A 97 -0.75 1.34 -15.50
N ILE A 98 -2.06 1.48 -15.63
CA ILE A 98 -3.01 0.58 -14.99
C ILE A 98 -3.14 -0.68 -15.83
N ASN A 99 -2.59 -1.80 -15.35
CA ASN A 99 -2.71 -3.11 -16.01
C ASN A 99 -3.87 -3.95 -15.49
N GLU A 100 -4.38 -3.61 -14.29
CA GLU A 100 -5.51 -4.32 -13.68
C GLU A 100 -6.65 -3.33 -13.39
N PRO A 101 -7.39 -2.87 -14.43
CA PRO A 101 -8.42 -1.85 -14.28
C PRO A 101 -9.62 -2.30 -13.43
N ASN A 102 -9.80 -3.60 -13.24
CA ASN A 102 -10.82 -4.14 -12.35
C ASN A 102 -10.50 -3.91 -10.87
N LYS A 103 -9.26 -3.64 -10.52
CA LYS A 103 -8.80 -3.42 -9.14
C LYS A 103 -8.34 -1.99 -8.88
N CYS A 104 -7.95 -1.26 -9.92
CA CYS A 104 -7.42 0.09 -9.83
C CYS A 104 -8.15 1.01 -10.81
N LYS A 105 -8.83 2.02 -10.27
CA LYS A 105 -9.56 3.00 -11.08
C LYS A 105 -8.66 4.11 -11.62
N GLU A 106 -7.72 4.57 -10.81
CA GLU A 106 -6.79 5.63 -11.15
C GLU A 106 -5.49 5.51 -10.37
N LEU A 107 -4.44 6.11 -10.90
CA LEU A 107 -3.14 6.24 -10.23
C LEU A 107 -2.87 7.73 -10.02
N VAL A 108 -2.43 8.09 -8.82
CA VAL A 108 -2.21 9.49 -8.43
C VAL A 108 -0.87 9.62 -7.72
N TRP A 109 -0.05 10.59 -8.14
CA TRP A 109 1.15 10.97 -7.41
C TRP A 109 0.76 12.01 -6.36
N CYS A 110 1.01 11.71 -5.09
CA CYS A 110 0.64 12.56 -3.97
C CYS A 110 1.86 13.03 -3.19
N ASP A 111 1.80 14.26 -2.67
CA ASP A 111 2.85 14.79 -1.81
C ASP A 111 2.91 13.97 -0.52
N ILE A 112 4.09 13.43 -0.20
CA ILE A 112 4.31 12.63 1.00
C ILE A 112 4.03 13.40 2.30
N ASN A 113 4.16 14.71 2.27
CA ASN A 113 3.92 15.57 3.43
C ASN A 113 2.47 16.08 3.52
N ASN A 114 1.65 15.77 2.52
CA ASN A 114 0.24 16.16 2.47
C ASN A 114 -0.59 15.06 1.83
N LEU A 115 -0.67 13.92 2.51
CA LEU A 115 -1.40 12.75 2.01
C LEU A 115 -2.91 13.02 1.97
N PRO A 116 -3.63 12.47 0.96
CA PRO A 116 -5.06 12.72 0.79
C PRO A 116 -5.90 12.22 1.97
N GLU A 117 -7.01 12.91 2.25
CA GLU A 117 -7.92 12.51 3.32
C GLU A 117 -8.63 11.18 3.05
N ASP A 118 -8.79 10.82 1.78
CA ASP A 118 -9.40 9.55 1.37
C ASP A 118 -8.39 8.42 1.15
N MET A 119 -7.17 8.58 1.64
CA MET A 119 -6.21 7.49 1.76
C MET A 119 -6.52 6.63 2.98
N ILE A 120 -6.26 5.33 2.90
CA ILE A 120 -6.43 4.39 4.01
C ILE A 120 -5.63 4.85 5.23
N ASP A 121 -6.30 5.02 6.36
CA ASP A 121 -5.72 5.64 7.57
C ASP A 121 -4.50 4.89 8.11
N PHE A 122 -4.53 3.56 8.14
CA PHE A 122 -3.40 2.79 8.69
C PHE A 122 -2.15 2.90 7.81
N GLU A 123 -2.30 3.08 6.50
CA GLU A 123 -1.16 3.31 5.62
C GLU A 123 -0.57 4.70 5.82
N VAL A 124 -1.41 5.69 6.05
CA VAL A 124 -0.94 7.05 6.40
C VAL A 124 -0.11 7.00 7.69
N GLU A 125 -0.61 6.32 8.71
CA GLU A 125 0.09 6.18 9.99
C GLU A 125 1.41 5.43 9.82
N ALA A 126 1.42 4.36 9.03
CA ALA A 126 2.63 3.59 8.72
C ALA A 126 3.71 4.45 8.07
N ILE A 127 3.34 5.25 7.09
CA ILE A 127 4.25 6.17 6.39
C ILE A 127 4.81 7.20 7.37
N LYS A 128 3.97 7.80 8.21
CA LYS A 128 4.39 8.78 9.20
C LYS A 128 5.35 8.18 10.24
N ASN A 129 5.08 6.95 10.67
CA ASN A 129 5.98 6.24 11.58
C ASN A 129 7.35 6.01 10.94
N ASN A 130 7.38 5.61 9.68
CA ASN A 130 8.64 5.42 8.98
C ASN A 130 9.41 6.73 8.80
N GLN A 131 8.73 7.84 8.58
CA GLN A 131 9.36 9.16 8.51
C GLN A 131 10.03 9.55 9.83
N LYS A 132 9.56 9.01 10.96
CA LYS A 132 10.17 9.15 12.28
C LYS A 132 11.21 8.07 12.58
N ASN A 133 11.59 7.28 11.56
CA ASN A 133 12.53 6.17 11.67
C ASN A 133 12.04 5.02 12.56
N ILE A 134 10.74 4.83 12.65
CA ILE A 134 10.13 3.68 13.34
C ILE A 134 9.92 2.57 12.33
N LYS A 135 10.79 1.55 12.38
CA LYS A 135 10.82 0.46 11.39
C LYS A 135 9.88 -0.70 11.69
N PHE A 136 9.36 -0.77 12.90
CA PHE A 136 8.36 -1.75 13.30
C PHE A 136 7.32 -1.07 14.18
N SER A 137 6.06 -1.20 13.83
CA SER A 137 4.96 -0.63 14.61
C SER A 137 3.76 -1.56 14.63
N VAL A 138 2.88 -1.33 15.62
CA VAL A 138 1.60 -2.03 15.76
C VAL A 138 0.49 -1.01 15.55
N ILE A 139 -0.40 -1.28 14.62
CA ILE A 139 -1.51 -0.39 14.30
C ILE A 139 -2.82 -1.16 14.44
N ASP A 140 -3.75 -0.60 15.22
CA ASP A 140 -5.08 -1.15 15.38
C ASP A 140 -6.02 -0.54 14.33
N VAL A 141 -6.73 -1.39 13.61
CA VAL A 141 -7.58 -1.00 12.48
C VAL A 141 -9.02 -1.43 12.73
N ASP A 142 -9.95 -0.58 12.35
CA ASP A 142 -11.37 -0.89 12.33
C ASP A 142 -11.83 -1.15 10.89
N ASN A 143 -11.83 -2.43 10.49
CA ASN A 143 -12.23 -2.84 9.14
C ASN A 143 -13.76 -2.92 8.95
N GLU A 144 -14.53 -2.69 10.01
CA GLU A 144 -15.99 -2.74 9.94
C GLU A 144 -16.58 -1.47 9.33
N LYS A 145 -15.81 -0.39 9.27
CA LYS A 145 -16.25 0.87 8.69
C LYS A 145 -16.31 0.79 7.17
N SER A 146 -17.44 1.17 6.61
CA SER A 146 -17.58 1.32 5.16
C SER A 146 -16.86 2.58 4.67
N TYR A 147 -16.56 2.62 3.38
CA TYR A 147 -16.01 3.81 2.74
C TYR A 147 -16.88 5.04 2.99
N ASP A 148 -18.19 4.91 2.82
CA ASP A 148 -19.13 6.02 3.00
C ASP A 148 -19.13 6.55 4.43
N SER A 149 -19.13 5.66 5.43
CA SER A 149 -19.10 6.07 6.84
C SER A 149 -17.78 6.77 7.20
N LEU A 150 -16.67 6.32 6.63
CA LEU A 150 -15.37 6.96 6.84
C LEU A 150 -15.29 8.34 6.19
N LEU A 151 -15.82 8.50 4.98
CA LEU A 151 -15.89 9.81 4.31
C LEU A 151 -16.76 10.78 5.09
N LEU A 152 -17.92 10.35 5.58
CA LEU A 152 -18.80 11.18 6.40
C LEU A 152 -18.10 11.60 7.70
N SER A 153 -17.38 10.69 8.35
CA SER A 153 -16.58 10.98 9.55
C SER A 153 -15.50 12.03 9.27
N LYS A 154 -14.79 11.92 8.15
CA LYS A 154 -13.75 12.89 7.77
C LYS A 154 -14.31 14.26 7.43
N ARG A 155 -15.50 14.33 6.81
CA ARG A 155 -16.17 15.60 6.48
C ARG A 155 -16.64 16.35 7.71
N LYS A 156 -16.89 15.68 8.82
CA LYS A 156 -17.33 16.30 10.08
C LYS A 156 -16.19 16.88 10.91
N LYS A 157 -14.97 16.57 10.55
CA LYS A 157 -13.78 17.18 11.15
C LYS A 157 -13.40 18.46 10.42
#